data_4bd3bbaa281770eb1c9437b09dd188a5
#
_entry.id   4bd3bbaa281770eb1c9437b09dd188a5
#
_cell.length_a   1.000
_cell.length_b   1.000
_cell.length_c   1.000
_cell.angle_alpha   90.00
_cell.angle_beta   90.00
_cell.angle_gamma   90.00
#
_symmetry.space_group_name_H-M   'P 1'
#
loop_
_entity.id
_entity.type
_entity.pdbx_description
1 polymer ?
#
loop_
_entity_poly.entity_id
_entity_poly.type
_entity_poly.pdbx_seq_one_letter_code
_entity_poly.pdbx_strand_id
1 'polypeptide(L)'
;MASIDELQTNLNFITAKTGADRTVTFLPDPPRAERYYTVISVDDHIVEPPDTFEGRVPRKFADRAPRVVDTDGGGQTWMYDGHSLPNVGFNAVVGRPVSEYGFEPARFDEMR
;
A
#
# COMPACT_ATOMS: atom_id res chain seq x y z
N MET A 1 27.11 -0.03 -3.94
CA MET A 1 25.85 0.38 -3.30
C MET A 1 24.99 0.98 -4.40
N ALA A 2 23.81 0.44 -4.66
CA ALA A 2 22.92 0.97 -5.69
C ALA A 2 22.53 2.42 -5.37
N SER A 3 22.44 3.27 -6.38
CA SER A 3 21.95 4.63 -6.22
C SER A 3 20.47 4.64 -5.90
N ILE A 4 19.95 5.72 -5.30
CA ILE A 4 18.51 5.88 -5.04
C ILE A 4 17.72 5.76 -6.34
N ASP A 5 18.24 6.29 -7.46
CA ASP A 5 17.61 6.21 -8.78
C ASP A 5 17.54 4.79 -9.32
N GLU A 6 18.57 3.96 -9.08
CA GLU A 6 18.57 2.54 -9.46
C GLU A 6 17.58 1.74 -8.62
N LEU A 7 17.48 2.02 -7.32
CA LEU A 7 16.49 1.41 -6.44
C LEU A 7 15.08 1.82 -6.85
N GLN A 8 14.87 3.07 -7.20
CA GLN A 8 13.58 3.60 -7.65
C GLN A 8 13.17 3.02 -9.00
N THR A 9 14.12 2.83 -9.92
CA THR A 9 13.89 2.17 -11.21
C THR A 9 13.51 0.70 -11.02
N ASN A 10 14.18 0.00 -10.13
CA ASN A 10 13.86 -1.40 -9.82
C ASN A 10 12.50 -1.55 -9.14
N LEU A 11 12.15 -0.65 -8.24
CA LEU A 11 10.83 -0.60 -7.60
C LEU A 11 9.73 -0.28 -8.62
N ASN A 12 9.96 0.64 -9.53
CA ASN A 12 9.03 0.96 -10.62
C ASN A 12 8.82 -0.23 -11.57
N PHE A 13 9.85 -1.07 -11.79
CA PHE A 13 9.70 -2.29 -12.58
C PHE A 13 8.80 -3.31 -11.88
N ILE A 14 8.88 -3.42 -10.56
CA ILE A 14 8.00 -4.29 -9.77
C ILE A 14 6.57 -3.76 -9.80
N THR A 15 6.38 -2.44 -9.69
CA THR A 15 5.06 -1.79 -9.71
C THR A 15 4.44 -1.69 -11.11
N ALA A 16 5.24 -1.68 -12.18
CA ALA A 16 4.72 -1.62 -13.56
C ALA A 16 3.85 -2.82 -13.96
N LYS A 17 3.86 -3.89 -13.16
CA LYS A 17 2.93 -5.03 -13.31
C LYS A 17 1.58 -4.83 -12.64
N THR A 18 1.41 -3.75 -11.90
CA THR A 18 0.15 -3.39 -11.25
C THR A 18 -0.67 -2.54 -12.21
N GLY A 19 -1.44 -3.18 -13.07
CA GLY A 19 -2.31 -2.45 -14.00
C GLY A 19 -3.40 -1.70 -13.25
N ALA A 20 -3.47 -0.39 -13.39
CA ALA A 20 -4.56 0.44 -12.87
C ALA A 20 -5.94 0.09 -13.48
N ASP A 21 -5.96 -0.72 -14.52
CA ASP A 21 -7.17 -1.12 -15.26
C ASP A 21 -7.84 -2.39 -14.74
N ARG A 22 -7.35 -2.99 -13.66
CA ARG A 22 -7.95 -4.21 -13.14
C ARG A 22 -9.03 -3.93 -12.09
N THR A 23 -10.08 -4.70 -12.13
CA THR A 23 -11.09 -4.73 -11.07
C THR A 23 -10.62 -5.64 -9.94
N VAL A 24 -10.53 -5.11 -8.74
CA VAL A 24 -10.25 -5.89 -7.55
C VAL A 24 -11.53 -6.52 -7.03
N THR A 25 -11.47 -7.80 -6.70
CA THR A 25 -12.58 -8.54 -6.12
C THR A 25 -12.34 -8.77 -4.63
N PHE A 26 -13.28 -8.34 -3.79
CA PHE A 26 -13.28 -8.70 -2.38
C PHE A 26 -14.28 -9.83 -2.12
N LEU A 27 -13.83 -10.85 -1.42
CA LEU A 27 -14.71 -11.88 -0.88
C LEU A 27 -15.57 -11.26 0.24
N PRO A 28 -16.80 -11.77 0.44
CA PRO A 28 -17.62 -11.34 1.58
C PRO A 28 -16.90 -11.66 2.88
N ASP A 29 -17.07 -10.80 3.89
CA ASP A 29 -16.52 -11.07 5.21
C ASP A 29 -17.11 -12.36 5.77
N PRO A 30 -16.29 -13.22 6.39
CA PRO A 30 -16.79 -14.41 7.05
C PRO A 30 -17.70 -14.01 8.23
N PRO A 31 -18.70 -14.84 8.56
CA PRO A 31 -19.51 -14.61 9.75
C PRO A 31 -18.64 -14.61 11.00
N ARG A 32 -19.00 -13.82 11.99
CA ARG A 32 -18.32 -13.84 13.28
C ARG A 32 -18.43 -15.24 13.88
N ALA A 33 -17.29 -15.79 14.29
CA ALA A 33 -17.19 -17.09 14.92
C ALA A 33 -16.57 -16.95 16.32
N GLU A 34 -16.80 -17.97 17.16
CA GLU A 34 -16.11 -18.08 18.43
C GLU A 34 -14.62 -18.29 18.24
N ARG A 35 -13.81 -17.72 19.11
CA ARG A 35 -12.36 -17.91 19.09
C ARG A 35 -11.99 -19.21 19.77
N TYR A 36 -11.42 -20.14 19.01
CA TYR A 36 -10.96 -21.44 19.53
C TYR A 36 -9.52 -21.44 20.02
N TYR A 37 -8.74 -20.41 19.64
CA TYR A 37 -7.32 -20.32 20.01
C TYR A 37 -6.87 -18.86 20.05
N THR A 38 -5.74 -18.64 20.68
CA THR A 38 -5.05 -17.34 20.65
C THR A 38 -3.98 -17.38 19.58
N VAL A 39 -4.02 -16.40 18.69
CA VAL A 39 -2.97 -16.18 17.70
C VAL A 39 -1.99 -15.16 18.26
N ILE A 40 -0.70 -15.50 18.23
CA ILE A 40 0.39 -14.59 18.56
C ILE A 40 1.19 -14.41 17.28
N SER A 41 1.11 -13.21 16.69
CA SER A 41 1.93 -12.87 15.56
C SER A 41 3.26 -12.27 16.03
N VAL A 42 4.36 -12.73 15.45
CA VAL A 42 5.71 -12.25 15.77
C VAL A 42 6.35 -11.49 14.61
N ASP A 43 5.67 -11.41 13.50
CA ASP A 43 6.11 -10.70 12.29
C ASP A 43 4.87 -10.13 11.58
N ASP A 44 4.33 -9.06 12.15
CA ASP A 44 3.19 -8.36 11.59
C ASP A 44 3.62 -7.29 10.60
N HIS A 45 2.88 -7.23 9.50
CA HIS A 45 2.99 -6.16 8.52
C HIS A 45 1.70 -5.34 8.52
N ILE A 46 1.85 -4.03 8.51
CA ILE A 46 0.74 -3.09 8.42
C ILE A 46 0.90 -2.20 7.21
N VAL A 47 -0.21 -1.72 6.68
CA VAL A 47 -0.24 -0.65 5.68
C VAL A 47 -0.76 0.59 6.39
N GLU A 48 0.02 1.65 6.40
CA GLU A 48 -0.37 2.91 7.01
C GLU A 48 -1.56 3.52 6.26
N PRO A 49 -2.62 3.92 6.95
CA PRO A 49 -3.72 4.66 6.32
C PRO A 49 -3.21 5.93 5.59
N PRO A 50 -3.83 6.31 4.47
CA PRO A 50 -3.35 7.44 3.66
C PRO A 50 -3.34 8.77 4.40
N ASP A 51 -4.13 8.92 5.46
CA ASP A 51 -4.24 10.10 6.31
C ASP A 51 -3.37 10.06 7.58
N THR A 52 -2.51 9.05 7.71
CA THR A 52 -1.71 8.82 8.94
C THR A 52 -0.96 10.06 9.41
N PHE A 53 -0.48 10.89 8.51
CA PHE A 53 0.32 12.08 8.85
C PHE A 53 -0.49 13.38 8.85
N GLU A 54 -1.76 13.36 8.46
CA GLU A 54 -2.60 14.55 8.40
C GLU A 54 -2.82 15.15 9.80
N GLY A 55 -2.49 16.42 9.93
CA GLY A 55 -2.64 17.15 11.21
C GLY A 55 -1.72 16.71 12.34
N ARG A 56 -0.87 15.68 12.13
CA ARG A 56 0.02 15.13 13.17
C ARG A 56 1.46 15.60 13.05
N VAL A 57 1.79 16.26 11.96
CA VAL A 57 3.14 16.81 11.71
C VAL A 57 3.19 18.28 12.14
N PRO A 58 4.24 18.74 12.83
CA PRO A 58 4.39 20.15 13.18
C PRO A 58 4.30 21.05 11.95
N ARG A 59 3.65 22.22 12.08
CA ARG A 59 3.36 23.15 10.97
C ARG A 59 4.59 23.49 10.12
N LYS A 60 5.76 23.60 10.73
CA LYS A 60 7.02 23.93 10.02
C LYS A 60 7.48 22.83 9.05
N PHE A 61 6.90 21.63 9.13
CA PHE A 61 7.22 20.51 8.26
C PHE A 61 6.02 20.05 7.43
N ALA A 62 4.89 20.73 7.51
CA ALA A 62 3.65 20.32 6.87
C ALA A 62 3.80 20.13 5.35
N ASP A 63 4.52 21.02 4.68
CA ASP A 63 4.74 20.95 3.23
C ASP A 63 5.59 19.74 2.79
N ARG A 64 6.33 19.17 3.71
CA ARG A 64 7.24 18.04 3.49
C ARG A 64 6.72 16.74 4.10
N ALA A 65 5.57 16.78 4.76
CA ALA A 65 4.98 15.62 5.40
C ALA A 65 4.67 14.53 4.37
N PRO A 66 4.80 13.24 4.75
CA PRO A 66 4.35 12.16 3.90
C PRO A 66 2.86 12.30 3.59
N ARG A 67 2.50 12.12 2.33
CA ARG A 67 1.13 12.14 1.85
C ARG A 67 0.96 11.23 0.64
N VAL A 68 -0.21 10.70 0.49
CA VAL A 68 -0.58 9.90 -0.68
C VAL A 68 -1.02 10.84 -1.80
N VAL A 69 -0.55 10.57 -3.01
CA VAL A 69 -0.93 11.29 -4.22
C VAL A 69 -1.30 10.31 -5.33
N ASP A 70 -2.22 10.70 -6.19
CA ASP A 70 -2.53 9.94 -7.39
C ASP A 70 -1.39 10.08 -8.42
N THR A 71 -1.14 9.02 -9.18
CA THR A 71 -0.16 8.99 -10.27
C THR A 71 -0.85 9.06 -11.63
N ASP A 72 -0.14 9.50 -12.65
CA ASP A 72 -0.64 9.56 -14.04
C ASP A 72 -1.09 8.18 -14.56
N GLY A 73 -0.53 7.10 -14.02
CA GLY A 73 -0.93 5.72 -14.33
C GLY A 73 -2.20 5.23 -13.62
N GLY A 74 -2.91 6.10 -12.89
CA GLY A 74 -4.14 5.76 -12.16
C GLY A 74 -3.91 5.05 -10.82
N GLY A 75 -2.68 4.85 -10.42
CA GLY A 75 -2.31 4.33 -9.11
C GLY A 75 -2.15 5.43 -8.06
N GLN A 76 -1.63 5.04 -6.89
CA GLN A 76 -1.28 5.94 -5.79
C GLN A 76 0.15 5.69 -5.33
N THR A 77 0.77 6.71 -4.77
CA THR A 77 2.12 6.62 -4.21
C THR A 77 2.25 7.51 -2.98
N TRP A 78 3.11 7.13 -2.07
CA TRP A 78 3.54 8.03 -1.02
C TRP A 78 4.53 9.06 -1.58
N MET A 79 4.28 10.33 -1.29
CA MET A 79 5.20 11.43 -1.55
C MET A 79 5.74 11.96 -0.23
N TYR A 80 7.04 12.02 -0.10
CA TYR A 80 7.73 12.53 1.07
C TYR A 80 8.92 13.39 0.67
N ASP A 81 8.95 14.64 1.11
CA ASP A 81 10.05 15.59 0.87
C ASP A 81 10.50 15.63 -0.60
N GLY A 82 9.55 15.58 -1.53
CA GLY A 82 9.81 15.58 -2.98
C GLY A 82 10.18 14.21 -3.57
N HIS A 83 10.27 13.17 -2.75
CA HIS A 83 10.54 11.79 -3.20
C HIS A 83 9.26 10.97 -3.24
N SER A 84 9.14 10.14 -4.25
CA SER A 84 8.06 9.17 -4.41
C SER A 84 8.50 7.81 -3.87
N LEU A 85 7.64 7.20 -3.05
CA LEU A 85 7.79 5.83 -2.57
C LEU A 85 6.69 4.98 -3.22
N PRO A 86 7.00 4.26 -4.31
CA PRO A 86 6.04 3.36 -4.94
C PRO A 86 5.70 2.21 -3.98
N ASN A 87 4.58 1.56 -4.20
CA ASN A 87 4.02 0.49 -3.37
C ASN A 87 3.32 0.97 -2.10
N VAL A 88 2.03 1.19 -2.26
CA VAL A 88 1.16 1.56 -1.14
C VAL A 88 0.74 0.36 -0.30
N GLY A 89 0.81 -0.87 -0.82
CA GLY A 89 0.18 -2.00 -0.16
C GLY A 89 0.97 -3.30 -0.08
N PHE A 90 2.14 -3.39 -0.64
CA PHE A 90 3.11 -4.49 -0.56
C PHE A 90 2.52 -5.88 -0.28
N ASN A 91 1.97 -6.56 -1.28
CA ASN A 91 1.32 -7.88 -1.16
C ASN A 91 0.07 -7.92 -0.25
N ALA A 92 -0.61 -6.82 -0.04
CA ALA A 92 -1.83 -6.81 0.74
C ALA A 92 -2.95 -7.56 0.00
N VAL A 93 -3.26 -8.77 0.47
CA VAL A 93 -4.21 -9.69 -0.17
C VAL A 93 -5.38 -10.07 0.73
N VAL A 94 -5.50 -9.45 1.89
CA VAL A 94 -6.59 -9.72 2.83
C VAL A 94 -7.95 -9.53 2.16
N GLY A 95 -8.81 -10.52 2.25
CA GLY A 95 -10.16 -10.50 1.68
C GLY A 95 -10.22 -10.70 0.17
N ARG A 96 -9.11 -11.00 -0.50
CA ARG A 96 -9.08 -11.30 -1.93
C ARG A 96 -9.23 -12.81 -2.22
N PRO A 97 -9.75 -13.18 -3.38
CA PRO A 97 -9.70 -14.58 -3.81
C PRO A 97 -8.25 -15.00 -4.09
N VAL A 98 -7.95 -16.28 -3.90
CA VAL A 98 -6.60 -16.84 -4.09
C VAL A 98 -6.04 -16.56 -5.50
N SER A 99 -6.91 -16.48 -6.50
CA SER A 99 -6.52 -16.16 -7.89
C SER A 99 -5.93 -14.75 -8.06
N GLU A 100 -6.16 -13.86 -7.10
CA GLU A 100 -5.63 -12.49 -7.09
C GLU A 100 -4.39 -12.34 -6.19
N TYR A 101 -3.92 -13.41 -5.55
CA TYR A 101 -2.68 -13.38 -4.78
C TYR A 101 -1.48 -13.18 -5.72
N GLY A 102 -0.56 -12.31 -5.29
CA GLY A 102 0.58 -11.93 -6.11
C GLY A 102 0.35 -10.69 -7.00
N PHE A 103 -0.85 -10.12 -6.97
CA PHE A 103 -1.09 -8.80 -7.53
C PHE A 103 -0.81 -7.71 -6.49
N GLU A 104 0.11 -6.82 -6.80
CA GLU A 104 0.37 -5.67 -5.95
C GLU A 104 -0.79 -4.67 -6.01
N PRO A 105 -1.29 -4.17 -4.88
CA PRO A 105 -2.23 -3.07 -4.86
C PRO A 105 -1.60 -1.81 -5.46
N ALA A 106 -2.30 -1.17 -6.38
CA ALA A 106 -1.91 0.11 -6.93
C ALA A 106 -2.54 1.28 -6.19
N ARG A 107 -3.60 1.04 -5.43
CA ARG A 107 -4.40 2.05 -4.73
C ARG A 107 -4.83 1.55 -3.35
N PHE A 108 -5.13 2.48 -2.46
CA PHE A 108 -5.63 2.15 -1.11
C PHE A 108 -7.01 1.49 -1.12
N ASP A 109 -7.88 1.83 -2.08
CA ASP A 109 -9.20 1.22 -2.23
C ASP A 109 -9.16 -0.24 -2.75
N GLU A 110 -7.99 -0.73 -3.11
CA GLU A 110 -7.75 -2.14 -3.45
C GLU A 110 -7.34 -3.01 -2.25
N MET A 111 -7.34 -2.44 -1.03
CA MET A 111 -6.92 -3.10 0.21
C MET A 111 -8.03 -3.04 1.27
N ARG A 112 -7.93 -3.93 2.28
CA ARG A 112 -8.77 -3.97 3.49
C ARG A 112 -7.94 -3.97 4.75
#